data_65133c4801a1dde09c3c335b5cbba792
#
_entry.id   65133c4801a1dde09c3c335b5cbba792
#
_cell.length_a   1.000
_cell.length_b   1.000
_cell.length_c   1.000
_cell.angle_alpha   90.00
_cell.angle_beta   90.00
_cell.angle_gamma   90.00
#
_symmetry.space_group_name_H-M   'P 1'
#
loop_
_entity.id
_entity.type
_entity.pdbx_description
1 polymer ?
#
loop_
_entity_poly.entity_id
_entity_poly.type
_entity_poly.pdbx_seq_one_letter_code
_entity_poly.pdbx_strand_id
1 'polypeptide(L)'
;MAKLRFIVVGSGWRSLFYWRIAQALPERFELCAMLCRTEEKAEKMHREYGVPVSTSAEQCAALHPDLVVVAVNKASIAAVSTEWLARGFAVLCETPAALDEDALRALWQLRRQGAKLQVAEQYWLYPTLAKRLAAVRSG
;
A
#
# COMPACT_ATOMS: atom_id res chain seq x y z
N MET A 1 1.19 14.82 -17.20
CA MET A 1 1.41 14.74 -15.74
C MET A 1 2.54 13.76 -15.47
N ALA A 2 3.36 14.01 -14.45
CA ALA A 2 4.34 13.03 -14.03
C ALA A 2 3.63 11.77 -13.52
N LYS A 3 4.21 10.59 -13.81
CA LYS A 3 3.68 9.32 -13.28
C LYS A 3 3.84 9.27 -11.77
N LEU A 4 2.86 8.71 -11.07
CA LEU A 4 3.03 8.32 -9.67
C LEU A 4 3.91 7.07 -9.60
N ARG A 5 5.09 7.22 -9.00
CA ARG A 5 6.05 6.14 -8.79
C ARG A 5 5.83 5.52 -7.44
N PHE A 6 5.69 4.21 -7.37
CA PHE A 6 5.41 3.56 -6.09
C PHE A 6 6.14 2.22 -5.95
N ILE A 7 6.29 1.78 -4.72
CA ILE A 7 6.69 0.43 -4.37
C ILE A 7 5.54 -0.27 -3.64
N VAL A 8 5.53 -1.60 -3.69
CA VAL A 8 4.63 -2.43 -2.90
C VAL A 8 5.44 -3.25 -1.91
N VAL A 9 5.15 -3.14 -0.63
CA VAL A 9 5.71 -3.98 0.42
C VAL A 9 4.79 -5.17 0.64
N GLY A 10 5.29 -6.35 0.34
CA GLY A 10 4.54 -7.60 0.35
C GLY A 10 4.49 -8.26 -1.03
N SER A 11 4.29 -9.58 -1.05
CA SER A 11 4.27 -10.41 -2.26
C SER A 11 3.09 -11.37 -2.28
N GLY A 12 1.98 -10.99 -1.65
CA GLY A 12 0.72 -11.74 -1.67
C GLY A 12 -0.13 -11.42 -2.91
N TRP A 13 -1.26 -12.12 -3.01
CA TRP A 13 -2.22 -11.90 -4.10
C TRP A 13 -2.69 -10.44 -4.19
N ARG A 14 -2.81 -9.75 -3.06
CA ARG A 14 -3.22 -8.34 -3.01
C ARG A 14 -2.17 -7.41 -3.64
N SER A 15 -0.90 -7.70 -3.46
CA SER A 15 0.19 -6.94 -4.08
C SER A 15 0.12 -6.97 -5.62
N LEU A 16 -0.36 -8.06 -6.21
CA LEU A 16 -0.55 -8.20 -7.65
C LEU A 16 -1.62 -7.27 -8.22
N PHE A 17 -2.60 -6.82 -7.42
CA PHE A 17 -3.56 -5.81 -7.88
C PHE A 17 -2.87 -4.49 -8.21
N TYR A 18 -1.95 -4.07 -7.38
CA TYR A 18 -1.18 -2.84 -7.60
C TYR A 18 -0.26 -2.96 -8.82
N TRP A 19 0.34 -4.13 -9.03
CA TRP A 19 1.08 -4.41 -10.26
C TRP A 19 0.18 -4.32 -11.50
N ARG A 20 -0.99 -4.94 -11.47
CA ARG A 20 -1.95 -4.88 -12.57
C ARG A 20 -2.44 -3.46 -12.84
N ILE A 21 -2.62 -2.62 -11.82
CA ILE A 21 -2.96 -1.21 -11.97
C ILE A 21 -1.86 -0.48 -12.75
N ALA A 22 -0.59 -0.69 -12.39
CA ALA A 22 0.52 -0.08 -13.10
C ALA A 22 0.62 -0.54 -14.57
N GLN A 23 0.33 -1.82 -14.83
CA GLN A 23 0.29 -2.34 -16.20
C GLN A 23 -0.90 -1.81 -17.01
N ALA A 24 -2.07 -1.65 -16.38
CA ALA A 24 -3.28 -1.17 -17.05
C ALA A 24 -3.26 0.34 -17.33
N LEU A 25 -2.53 1.10 -16.51
CA LEU A 25 -2.46 2.57 -16.58
C LEU A 25 -1.00 3.04 -16.57
N PRO A 26 -0.17 2.59 -17.53
CA PRO A 26 1.28 2.84 -17.50
C PRO A 26 1.65 4.31 -17.70
N GLU A 27 0.74 5.12 -18.21
CA GLU A 27 0.91 6.58 -18.34
C GLU A 27 0.73 7.32 -17.02
N ARG A 28 0.07 6.68 -16.03
CA ARG A 28 -0.25 7.27 -14.72
C ARG A 28 0.57 6.69 -13.59
N PHE A 29 0.90 5.40 -13.64
CA PHE A 29 1.50 4.66 -12.55
C PHE A 29 2.75 3.89 -12.98
N GLU A 30 3.74 3.84 -12.10
CA GLU A 30 4.95 3.04 -12.26
C GLU A 30 5.23 2.28 -10.97
N LEU A 31 5.16 0.95 -11.02
CA LEU A 31 5.66 0.11 -9.93
C LEU A 31 7.19 0.00 -10.07
N CYS A 32 7.91 0.67 -9.17
CA CYS A 32 9.37 0.67 -9.14
C CYS A 32 9.95 -0.64 -8.65
N ALA A 33 9.34 -1.22 -7.60
CA ALA A 33 9.71 -2.54 -7.07
C ALA A 33 8.60 -3.12 -6.18
N MET A 34 8.57 -4.44 -6.09
CA MET A 34 7.85 -5.19 -5.07
C MET A 34 8.86 -5.69 -4.05
N LEU A 35 8.75 -5.23 -2.80
CA LEU A 35 9.60 -5.66 -1.70
C LEU A 35 9.10 -7.02 -1.18
N CYS A 36 9.87 -8.06 -1.44
CA CYS A 36 9.59 -9.42 -1.02
C CYS A 36 10.40 -9.76 0.24
N ARG A 37 9.85 -10.63 1.10
CA ARG A 37 10.51 -11.01 2.35
C ARG A 37 11.67 -12.00 2.15
N THR A 38 11.66 -12.77 1.07
CA THR A 38 12.68 -13.78 0.76
C THR A 38 13.04 -13.76 -0.71
N GLU A 39 14.27 -14.15 -1.04
CA GLU A 39 14.72 -14.29 -2.43
C GLU A 39 13.85 -15.27 -3.23
N GLU A 40 13.46 -16.40 -2.63
CA GLU A 40 12.58 -17.37 -3.26
C GLU A 40 11.26 -16.73 -3.74
N LYS A 41 10.64 -15.89 -2.88
CA LYS A 41 9.42 -15.17 -3.26
C LYS A 41 9.67 -14.12 -4.31
N ALA A 42 10.80 -13.41 -4.26
CA ALA A 42 11.18 -12.43 -5.24
C ALA A 42 11.37 -13.10 -6.62
N GLU A 43 12.12 -14.17 -6.68
CA GLU A 43 12.33 -14.96 -7.91
C GLU A 43 11.01 -15.48 -8.48
N LYS A 44 10.12 -16.01 -7.62
CA LYS A 44 8.81 -16.48 -8.03
C LYS A 44 7.98 -15.35 -8.65
N MET A 45 7.88 -14.20 -7.98
CA MET A 45 7.10 -13.06 -8.46
C MET A 45 7.65 -12.52 -9.78
N HIS A 46 8.97 -12.44 -9.90
CA HIS A 46 9.61 -12.02 -11.15
C HIS A 46 9.36 -13.01 -12.30
N ARG A 47 9.57 -14.30 -12.05
CA ARG A 47 9.41 -15.35 -13.06
C ARG A 47 7.97 -15.50 -13.55
N GLU A 48 6.99 -15.48 -12.63
CA GLU A 48 5.59 -15.76 -12.97
C GLU A 48 4.85 -14.53 -13.52
N TYR A 49 5.24 -13.33 -13.07
CA TYR A 49 4.46 -12.10 -13.37
C TYR A 49 5.30 -10.99 -14.00
N GLY A 50 6.62 -11.15 -14.13
CA GLY A 50 7.51 -10.10 -14.65
C GLY A 50 7.61 -8.87 -13.74
N VAL A 51 7.27 -9.00 -12.45
CA VAL A 51 7.29 -7.88 -11.49
C VAL A 51 8.74 -7.48 -11.22
N PRO A 52 9.08 -6.18 -11.20
CA PRO A 52 10.35 -5.72 -10.63
C PRO A 52 10.35 -5.99 -9.12
N VAL A 53 11.38 -6.66 -8.62
CA VAL A 53 11.44 -7.16 -7.23
C VAL A 53 12.71 -6.70 -6.53
N SER A 54 12.65 -6.64 -5.20
CA SER A 54 13.80 -6.50 -4.31
C SER A 54 13.50 -7.20 -2.99
N THR A 55 14.55 -7.62 -2.27
CA THR A 55 14.45 -8.09 -0.88
C THR A 55 15.06 -7.10 0.11
N SER A 56 15.53 -5.95 -0.38
CA SER A 56 16.13 -4.88 0.43
C SER A 56 15.23 -3.65 0.49
N ALA A 57 14.82 -3.29 1.71
CA ALA A 57 14.07 -2.05 1.96
C ALA A 57 14.89 -0.80 1.61
N GLU A 58 16.20 -0.85 1.82
CA GLU A 58 17.12 0.24 1.50
C GLU A 58 17.20 0.48 -0.03
N GLN A 59 17.30 -0.60 -0.80
CA GLN A 59 17.26 -0.50 -2.27
C GLN A 59 15.93 0.05 -2.75
N CYS A 60 14.81 -0.39 -2.16
CA CYS A 60 13.49 0.14 -2.49
C CYS A 60 13.37 1.63 -2.15
N ALA A 61 13.88 2.06 -1.01
CA ALA A 61 13.89 3.47 -0.61
C ALA A 61 14.75 4.33 -1.54
N ALA A 62 15.90 3.80 -1.99
CA ALA A 62 16.80 4.48 -2.93
C ALA A 62 16.21 4.71 -4.32
N LEU A 63 15.10 4.05 -4.66
CA LEU A 63 14.33 4.32 -5.88
C LEU A 63 13.51 5.62 -5.80
N HIS A 64 13.46 6.26 -4.62
CA HIS A 64 12.70 7.49 -4.35
C HIS A 64 11.24 7.41 -4.82
N PRO A 65 10.45 6.43 -4.34
CA PRO A 65 9.05 6.35 -4.70
C PRO A 65 8.25 7.51 -4.09
N ASP A 66 7.22 7.96 -4.80
CA ASP A 66 6.26 8.96 -4.30
C ASP A 66 5.31 8.35 -3.25
N LEU A 67 5.11 7.02 -3.31
CA LEU A 67 4.17 6.29 -2.48
C LEU A 67 4.70 4.90 -2.15
N VAL A 68 4.52 4.47 -0.90
CA VAL A 68 4.74 3.09 -0.46
C VAL A 68 3.39 2.45 -0.17
N VAL A 69 3.08 1.38 -0.88
CA VAL A 69 1.89 0.57 -0.63
C VAL A 69 2.25 -0.58 0.29
N VAL A 70 1.59 -0.68 1.45
CA VAL A 70 1.81 -1.76 2.43
C VAL A 70 0.70 -2.79 2.29
N ALA A 71 1.03 -3.94 1.71
CA ALA A 71 0.11 -5.05 1.42
C ALA A 71 0.66 -6.38 2.00
N VAL A 72 1.01 -6.34 3.29
CA VAL A 72 1.50 -7.48 4.07
C VAL A 72 0.36 -8.18 4.83
N ASN A 73 0.67 -9.22 5.61
CA ASN A 73 -0.33 -9.83 6.49
C ASN A 73 -0.85 -8.83 7.53
N LYS A 74 -2.08 -9.02 7.99
CA LYS A 74 -2.79 -8.09 8.88
C LYS A 74 -2.03 -7.79 10.17
N ALA A 75 -1.34 -8.78 10.74
CA ALA A 75 -0.58 -8.59 11.99
C ALA A 75 0.66 -7.70 11.81
N SER A 76 1.15 -7.53 10.60
CA SER A 76 2.36 -6.74 10.31
C SER A 76 2.07 -5.36 9.73
N ILE A 77 0.84 -5.07 9.30
CA ILE A 77 0.52 -3.82 8.58
C ILE A 77 0.91 -2.58 9.39
N ALA A 78 0.51 -2.52 10.66
CA ALA A 78 0.77 -1.34 11.51
C ALA A 78 2.29 -1.09 11.68
N ALA A 79 3.06 -2.13 12.00
CA ALA A 79 4.50 -2.02 12.20
C ALA A 79 5.23 -1.61 10.91
N VAL A 80 4.91 -2.27 9.79
CA VAL A 80 5.53 -1.97 8.49
C VAL A 80 5.14 -0.56 8.02
N SER A 81 3.88 -0.15 8.20
CA SER A 81 3.45 1.22 7.87
C SER A 81 4.20 2.25 8.69
N THR A 82 4.35 2.03 10.00
CA THR A 82 5.12 2.91 10.90
C THR A 82 6.57 3.03 10.45
N GLU A 83 7.21 1.93 10.08
CA GLU A 83 8.59 1.93 9.58
C GLU A 83 8.76 2.82 8.34
N TRP A 84 7.90 2.68 7.34
CA TRP A 84 7.98 3.47 6.12
C TRP A 84 7.61 4.95 6.33
N LEU A 85 6.66 5.24 7.23
CA LEU A 85 6.36 6.61 7.66
C LEU A 85 7.54 7.26 8.36
N ALA A 86 8.25 6.53 9.24
CA ALA A 86 9.46 7.01 9.91
C ALA A 86 10.61 7.32 8.95
N ARG A 87 10.65 6.64 7.80
CA ARG A 87 11.58 6.93 6.70
C ARG A 87 11.17 8.16 5.87
N GLY A 88 10.03 8.79 6.17
CA GLY A 88 9.53 10.00 5.51
C GLY A 88 8.68 9.77 4.26
N PHE A 89 8.34 8.53 3.94
CA PHE A 89 7.51 8.22 2.76
C PHE A 89 6.02 8.41 3.03
N ALA A 90 5.27 8.73 1.99
CA ALA A 90 3.82 8.58 2.00
C ALA A 90 3.46 7.09 1.96
N VAL A 91 2.48 6.68 2.76
CA VAL A 91 2.06 5.28 2.90
C VAL A 91 0.58 5.12 2.59
N LEU A 92 0.25 4.16 1.74
CA LEU A 92 -1.08 3.60 1.56
C LEU A 92 -1.06 2.18 2.13
N CYS A 93 -1.72 1.94 3.25
CA CYS A 93 -1.81 0.60 3.83
C CYS A 93 -3.15 -0.07 3.53
N GLU A 94 -3.12 -1.39 3.31
CA GLU A 94 -4.33 -2.21 3.17
C GLU A 94 -5.11 -2.29 4.49
N THR A 95 -6.38 -2.65 4.39
CA THR A 95 -7.27 -2.85 5.54
C THR A 95 -7.08 -4.23 6.18
N PRO A 96 -7.17 -4.32 7.51
CA PRO A 96 -7.23 -3.23 8.50
C PRO A 96 -5.85 -2.61 8.74
N ALA A 97 -5.79 -1.30 9.02
CA ALA A 97 -4.52 -0.62 9.30
C ALA A 97 -3.84 -1.13 10.58
N ALA A 98 -4.61 -1.62 11.53
CA ALA A 98 -4.14 -2.22 12.78
C ALA A 98 -5.15 -3.26 13.28
N LEU A 99 -4.71 -4.18 14.16
CA LEU A 99 -5.55 -5.22 14.76
C LEU A 99 -5.99 -4.89 16.19
N ASP A 100 -5.38 -3.88 16.80
CA ASP A 100 -5.69 -3.42 18.14
C ASP A 100 -5.75 -1.90 18.21
N GLU A 101 -6.34 -1.40 19.30
CA GLU A 101 -6.57 0.03 19.48
C GLU A 101 -5.28 0.82 19.67
N ASP A 102 -4.30 0.26 20.37
CA ASP A 102 -3.05 0.96 20.67
C ASP A 102 -2.23 1.20 19.39
N ALA A 103 -2.12 0.19 18.55
CA ALA A 103 -1.47 0.31 17.25
C ALA A 103 -2.21 1.31 16.34
N LEU A 104 -3.55 1.30 16.35
CA LEU A 104 -4.35 2.25 15.58
C LEU A 104 -4.17 3.69 16.10
N ARG A 105 -4.14 3.90 17.41
CA ARG A 105 -3.87 5.20 18.03
C ARG A 105 -2.46 5.71 17.70
N ALA A 106 -1.46 4.84 17.68
CA ALA A 106 -0.10 5.20 17.31
C ALA A 106 -0.03 5.70 15.85
N LEU A 107 -0.65 4.99 14.92
CA LEU A 107 -0.75 5.42 13.52
C LEU A 107 -1.52 6.75 13.37
N TRP A 108 -2.60 6.92 14.12
CA TRP A 108 -3.37 8.17 14.14
C TRP A 108 -2.53 9.36 14.66
N GLN A 109 -1.73 9.15 15.69
CA GLN A 109 -0.83 10.19 16.21
C GLN A 109 0.22 10.59 15.18
N LEU A 110 0.84 9.63 14.50
CA LEU A 110 1.77 9.92 13.39
C LEU A 110 1.09 10.76 12.29
N ARG A 111 -0.13 10.40 11.93
CA ARG A 111 -0.93 11.15 10.95
C ARG A 111 -1.20 12.59 11.41
N ARG A 112 -1.52 12.81 12.69
CA ARG A 112 -1.69 14.14 13.28
C ARG A 112 -0.41 14.96 13.32
N GLN A 113 0.75 14.32 13.41
CA GLN A 113 2.06 14.97 13.36
C GLN A 113 2.53 15.27 11.92
N GLY A 114 1.71 15.00 10.92
CA GLY A 114 1.99 15.33 9.53
C GLY A 114 2.43 14.16 8.65
N ALA A 115 2.51 12.94 9.20
CA ALA A 115 2.80 11.77 8.38
C ALA A 115 1.70 11.54 7.32
N LYS A 116 2.12 11.22 6.10
CA LYS A 116 1.21 11.01 4.97
C LYS A 116 0.74 9.56 4.95
N LEU A 117 -0.28 9.24 5.74
CA LEU A 117 -0.88 7.92 5.81
C LEU A 117 -2.32 7.93 5.28
N GLN A 118 -2.64 6.96 4.43
CA GLN A 118 -3.97 6.63 3.97
C GLN A 118 -4.23 5.13 4.11
N VAL A 119 -5.42 4.76 4.56
CA VAL A 119 -5.90 3.37 4.56
C VAL A 119 -6.66 3.12 3.25
N ALA A 120 -6.40 1.98 2.61
CA ALA A 120 -7.00 1.61 1.32
C ALA A 120 -8.45 1.12 1.50
N GLU A 121 -9.30 1.96 2.09
CA GLU A 121 -10.73 1.70 2.23
C GLU A 121 -11.47 2.25 1.02
N GLN A 122 -11.88 1.35 0.10
CA GLN A 122 -12.46 1.73 -1.18
C GLN A 122 -13.98 1.85 -1.18
N TYR A 123 -14.69 1.36 -0.18
CA TYR A 123 -16.17 1.30 -0.20
C TYR A 123 -16.83 2.67 -0.35
N TRP A 124 -16.24 3.70 0.26
CA TRP A 124 -16.74 5.07 0.17
C TRP A 124 -16.56 5.71 -1.22
N LEU A 125 -15.73 5.11 -2.09
CA LEU A 125 -15.56 5.52 -3.50
C LEU A 125 -16.58 4.87 -4.44
N TYR A 126 -17.38 3.90 -3.98
CA TYR A 126 -18.33 3.23 -4.83
C TYR A 126 -19.49 4.15 -5.21
N PRO A 127 -19.87 4.23 -6.49
CA PRO A 127 -20.99 5.09 -6.97
C PRO A 127 -22.32 4.79 -6.26
N THR A 128 -22.49 3.56 -5.75
CA THR A 128 -23.70 3.12 -5.04
C THR A 128 -23.77 3.60 -3.60
N LEU A 129 -22.68 4.15 -3.03
CA LEU A 129 -22.64 4.56 -1.62
C LEU A 129 -23.70 5.63 -1.31
N ALA A 130 -23.83 6.65 -2.15
CA ALA A 130 -24.83 7.71 -1.98
C ALA A 130 -26.27 7.16 -1.91
N LYS A 131 -26.59 6.18 -2.78
CA LYS A 131 -27.88 5.49 -2.78
C LYS A 131 -28.12 4.70 -1.51
N ARG A 132 -27.10 3.97 -1.02
CA ARG A 132 -27.17 3.20 0.23
C ARG A 132 -27.35 4.10 1.44
N LEU A 133 -26.60 5.22 1.51
CA LEU A 133 -26.75 6.20 2.59
C LEU A 133 -28.13 6.86 2.59
N ALA A 134 -28.69 7.18 1.42
CA ALA A 134 -30.04 7.71 1.31
C ALA A 134 -31.09 6.70 1.81
N ALA A 135 -30.98 5.43 1.45
CA ALA A 135 -31.87 4.38 1.92
C ALA A 135 -31.82 4.19 3.44
N VAL A 136 -30.63 4.24 4.06
CA VAL A 136 -30.49 4.15 5.53
C VAL A 136 -31.10 5.36 6.23
N ARG A 137 -31.01 6.56 5.66
CA ARG A 137 -31.55 7.80 6.23
C ARG A 137 -33.07 7.93 6.08
N SER A 138 -33.65 7.27 5.11
CA SER A 138 -35.11 7.29 4.85
C SER A 138 -35.89 6.28 5.72
N GLY A 139 -35.24 5.40 6.44
CA GLY A 139 -35.83 4.38 7.31
C GLY A 139 -36.18 3.10 6.54
#